data_4afe209d35590ab79c6472f8b6cbb034
#
_entry.id   4afe209d35590ab79c6472f8b6cbb034
#
_cell.length_a   1.000
_cell.length_b   1.000
_cell.length_c   1.000
_cell.angle_alpha   90.00
_cell.angle_beta   90.00
_cell.angle_gamma   90.00
#
_symmetry.space_group_name_H-M   'P 1'
#
loop_
_entity.id
_entity.type
_entity.pdbx_description
1 polymer ?
#
loop_
_entity_poly.entity_id
_entity_poly.type
_entity_poly.pdbx_seq_one_letter_code
_entity_poly.pdbx_strand_id
1 'polypeptide(L)'
;MLQSKSLCGVTLQYNIEGDGYPVILMHGWGCNHTTVQSIERLLSPHFKVYNLDFPGFGGSSTPPSIWGVEEYTQMLEAFIKDENIEAPILIGHSFGGRVSILYASRNKTHKVILVDAAGIKPKRPLKYYLKVYSFKLWKKVLPLVIGKKQAEKTIENYRRKSGSADYNALTGIMRNIMVKVVNEDLKAVLPKIQCPVLFYGEKTTPPPHYEMPASWRN
;
A
#
# COMPACT_ATOMS: atom_id res chain seq x y z
N MET A 1 21.98 8.08 -4.33
CA MET A 1 22.69 6.79 -4.56
C MET A 1 21.83 5.66 -3.99
N LEU A 2 21.64 4.60 -4.77
CA LEU A 2 20.83 3.45 -4.35
C LEU A 2 21.54 2.69 -3.22
N GLN A 3 20.82 2.46 -2.15
CA GLN A 3 21.28 1.80 -0.92
C GLN A 3 20.38 0.63 -0.57
N SER A 4 20.83 -0.22 0.34
CA SER A 4 20.02 -1.31 0.89
C SER A 4 20.31 -1.52 2.37
N LYS A 5 19.29 -1.94 3.11
CA LYS A 5 19.32 -2.15 4.57
C LYS A 5 18.46 -3.33 4.97
N SER A 6 18.91 -4.13 5.92
CA SER A 6 18.14 -5.25 6.46
C SER A 6 17.29 -4.77 7.62
N LEU A 7 15.97 -4.86 7.49
CA LEU A 7 14.97 -4.44 8.48
C LEU A 7 13.80 -5.42 8.50
N CYS A 8 13.29 -5.78 9.66
CA CYS A 8 12.10 -6.62 9.80
C CYS A 8 12.15 -7.94 8.99
N GLY A 9 13.34 -8.53 8.83
CA GLY A 9 13.53 -9.77 8.08
C GLY A 9 13.49 -9.62 6.55
N VAL A 10 13.57 -8.39 6.03
CA VAL A 10 13.67 -8.09 4.60
C VAL A 10 14.88 -7.19 4.32
N THR A 11 15.39 -7.25 3.09
CA THR A 11 16.32 -6.26 2.56
C THR A 11 15.50 -5.19 1.88
N LEU A 12 15.49 -3.98 2.45
CA LEU A 12 14.86 -2.79 1.88
C LEU A 12 15.85 -2.08 0.98
N GLN A 13 15.50 -1.84 -0.28
CA GLN A 13 16.25 -0.98 -1.19
C GLN A 13 15.62 0.42 -1.22
N TYR A 14 16.44 1.44 -1.28
CA TYR A 14 16.00 2.83 -1.32
C TYR A 14 17.05 3.74 -1.94
N ASN A 15 16.61 4.89 -2.47
CA ASN A 15 17.49 5.95 -2.92
C ASN A 15 17.44 7.13 -1.95
N ILE A 16 18.56 7.84 -1.77
CA ILE A 16 18.62 9.11 -1.04
C ILE A 16 19.16 10.17 -1.97
N GLU A 17 18.43 11.28 -2.10
CA GLU A 17 18.90 12.46 -2.85
C GLU A 17 18.57 13.75 -2.09
N GLY A 18 19.44 14.76 -2.27
CA GLY A 18 19.30 16.08 -1.66
C GLY A 18 19.69 16.13 -0.19
N ASP A 19 19.46 17.30 0.40
CA ASP A 19 19.72 17.61 1.81
C ASP A 19 18.59 18.47 2.38
N GLY A 20 18.49 18.57 3.70
CA GLY A 20 17.47 19.35 4.40
C GLY A 20 16.38 18.52 5.05
N TYR A 21 15.13 19.04 5.01
CA TYR A 21 14.02 18.41 5.73
C TYR A 21 13.63 17.04 5.09
N PRO A 22 13.43 15.99 5.92
CA PRO A 22 13.23 14.63 5.40
C PRO A 22 11.86 14.45 4.74
N VAL A 23 11.88 13.93 3.52
CA VAL A 23 10.71 13.50 2.75
C VAL A 23 10.84 12.02 2.42
N ILE A 24 9.80 11.25 2.68
CA ILE A 24 9.75 9.83 2.31
C ILE A 24 8.76 9.65 1.17
N LEU A 25 9.25 9.18 0.02
CA LEU A 25 8.45 8.81 -1.14
C LEU A 25 8.14 7.32 -1.13
N MET A 26 6.87 6.99 -1.32
CA MET A 26 6.35 5.64 -1.30
C MET A 26 5.49 5.39 -2.53
N HIS A 27 5.93 4.47 -3.38
CA HIS A 27 5.27 4.09 -4.63
C HIS A 27 3.98 3.29 -4.44
N GLY A 28 3.22 3.10 -5.51
CA GLY A 28 2.02 2.26 -5.55
C GLY A 28 2.34 0.76 -5.68
N TRP A 29 1.32 -0.07 -5.54
CA TRP A 29 1.42 -1.51 -5.73
C TRP A 29 1.90 -1.85 -7.15
N GLY A 30 2.82 -2.81 -7.27
CA GLY A 30 3.38 -3.21 -8.56
C GLY A 30 4.40 -2.24 -9.17
N CYS A 31 4.70 -1.14 -8.47
CA CYS A 31 5.67 -0.12 -8.85
C CYS A 31 7.00 -0.28 -8.10
N ASN A 32 7.91 0.66 -8.29
CA ASN A 32 9.17 0.78 -7.57
C ASN A 32 9.60 2.26 -7.50
N HIS A 33 10.77 2.55 -6.92
CA HIS A 33 11.30 3.91 -6.77
C HIS A 33 11.37 4.70 -8.10
N THR A 34 11.57 4.04 -9.25
CA THR A 34 11.66 4.74 -10.54
C THR A 34 10.33 5.38 -10.95
N THR A 35 9.20 4.82 -10.50
CA THR A 35 7.86 5.34 -10.82
C THR A 35 7.62 6.74 -10.22
N VAL A 36 8.23 7.03 -9.08
CA VAL A 36 8.13 8.33 -8.39
C VAL A 36 9.41 9.18 -8.50
N GLN A 37 10.35 8.77 -9.33
CA GLN A 37 11.63 9.43 -9.50
C GLN A 37 11.52 10.87 -10.00
N SER A 38 10.50 11.21 -10.80
CA SER A 38 10.25 12.58 -11.23
C SER A 38 9.94 13.50 -10.03
N ILE A 39 9.20 13.00 -9.04
CA ILE A 39 8.91 13.72 -7.80
C ILE A 39 10.20 13.86 -6.96
N GLU A 40 10.98 12.80 -6.86
CA GLU A 40 12.28 12.82 -6.18
C GLU A 40 13.19 13.94 -6.73
N ARG A 41 13.39 13.99 -8.06
CA ARG A 41 14.19 15.02 -8.73
C ARG A 41 13.67 16.43 -8.53
N LEU A 42 12.35 16.60 -8.45
CA LEU A 42 11.73 17.90 -8.19
C LEU A 42 11.98 18.38 -6.77
N LEU A 43 12.01 17.47 -5.80
CA LEU A 43 12.11 17.79 -4.38
C LEU A 43 13.55 17.81 -3.87
N SER A 44 14.45 17.03 -4.45
CA SER A 44 15.84 16.88 -3.97
C SER A 44 16.67 18.18 -3.92
N PRO A 45 16.40 19.25 -4.71
CA PRO A 45 17.08 20.52 -4.53
C PRO A 45 16.76 21.24 -3.21
N HIS A 46 15.67 20.86 -2.51
CA HIS A 46 15.17 21.56 -1.32
C HIS A 46 14.96 20.65 -0.10
N PHE A 47 14.96 19.34 -0.30
CA PHE A 47 14.63 18.34 0.72
C PHE A 47 15.60 17.15 0.64
N LYS A 48 15.80 16.49 1.79
CA LYS A 48 16.42 15.17 1.82
C LYS A 48 15.36 14.12 1.52
N VAL A 49 15.39 13.55 0.33
CA VAL A 49 14.37 12.64 -0.18
C VAL A 49 14.80 11.20 -0.06
N TYR A 50 14.04 10.39 0.64
CA TYR A 50 14.18 8.95 0.75
C TYR A 50 13.12 8.29 -0.12
N ASN A 51 13.52 7.67 -1.21
CA ASN A 51 12.64 7.04 -2.18
C ASN A 51 12.73 5.52 -2.04
N LEU A 52 11.72 4.89 -1.48
CA LEU A 52 11.74 3.49 -1.05
C LEU A 52 11.23 2.55 -2.14
N ASP A 53 11.85 1.36 -2.24
CA ASP A 53 11.23 0.18 -2.86
C ASP A 53 10.56 -0.63 -1.76
N PHE A 54 9.24 -0.74 -1.75
CA PHE A 54 8.56 -1.58 -0.77
C PHE A 54 8.96 -3.05 -0.91
N PRO A 55 9.04 -3.82 0.20
CA PRO A 55 9.27 -5.26 0.18
C PRO A 55 8.36 -6.00 -0.80
N GLY A 56 8.97 -6.80 -1.66
CA GLY A 56 8.32 -7.49 -2.78
C GLY A 56 8.32 -6.73 -4.11
N PHE A 57 8.92 -5.52 -4.14
CA PHE A 57 9.00 -4.68 -5.33
C PHE A 57 10.40 -4.10 -5.52
N GLY A 58 10.70 -3.69 -6.76
CA GLY A 58 12.00 -3.11 -7.11
C GLY A 58 13.16 -4.01 -6.73
N GLY A 59 14.13 -3.47 -6.02
CA GLY A 59 15.29 -4.22 -5.52
C GLY A 59 15.14 -4.72 -4.09
N SER A 60 13.98 -4.50 -3.45
CA SER A 60 13.71 -5.02 -2.11
C SER A 60 13.33 -6.49 -2.13
N SER A 61 13.74 -7.23 -1.09
CA SER A 61 13.40 -8.65 -0.98
C SER A 61 11.90 -8.88 -0.72
N THR A 62 11.41 -10.04 -1.11
CA THR A 62 10.02 -10.45 -0.83
C THR A 62 9.81 -10.65 0.67
N PRO A 63 8.66 -10.23 1.23
CA PRO A 63 8.30 -10.49 2.62
C PRO A 63 8.32 -11.98 2.96
N PRO A 64 8.81 -12.38 4.16
CA PRO A 64 8.90 -13.77 4.56
C PRO A 64 7.54 -14.41 4.91
N SER A 65 6.52 -13.59 5.12
CA SER A 65 5.16 -14.01 5.47
C SER A 65 4.12 -13.14 4.77
N ILE A 66 2.82 -13.44 4.97
CA ILE A 66 1.73 -12.64 4.37
C ILE A 66 1.59 -11.33 5.16
N TRP A 67 2.25 -10.29 4.68
CA TRP A 67 2.17 -8.95 5.23
C TRP A 67 0.84 -8.26 4.87
N GLY A 68 0.36 -7.40 5.76
CA GLY A 68 -0.68 -6.40 5.50
C GLY A 68 -0.12 -5.00 5.64
N VAL A 69 -0.98 -4.00 5.66
CA VAL A 69 -0.57 -2.60 5.84
C VAL A 69 0.18 -2.40 7.16
N GLU A 70 -0.17 -3.18 8.20
CA GLU A 70 0.49 -3.13 9.51
C GLU A 70 1.98 -3.49 9.40
N GLU A 71 2.33 -4.61 8.82
CA GLU A 71 3.71 -5.07 8.73
C GLU A 71 4.55 -4.14 7.83
N TYR A 72 3.98 -3.63 6.73
CA TYR A 72 4.65 -2.59 5.92
C TYR A 72 4.85 -1.28 6.70
N THR A 73 3.91 -0.91 7.57
CA THR A 73 4.05 0.29 8.41
C THR A 73 5.11 0.08 9.48
N GLN A 74 5.18 -1.09 10.11
CA GLN A 74 6.24 -1.43 11.06
C GLN A 74 7.63 -1.41 10.42
N MET A 75 7.76 -1.88 9.18
CA MET A 75 9.00 -1.76 8.41
C MET A 75 9.37 -0.30 8.18
N LEU A 76 8.40 0.57 7.82
CA LEU A 76 8.63 2.00 7.67
C LEU A 76 9.04 2.66 9.00
N GLU A 77 8.42 2.27 10.12
CA GLU A 77 8.78 2.74 11.46
C GLU A 77 10.22 2.36 11.81
N ALA A 78 10.61 1.12 11.54
CA ALA A 78 11.97 0.65 11.74
C ALA A 78 12.97 1.43 10.88
N PHE A 79 12.64 1.69 9.61
CA PHE A 79 13.46 2.48 8.71
C PHE A 79 13.65 3.93 9.20
N ILE A 80 12.57 4.61 9.56
CA ILE A 80 12.57 5.99 10.06
C ILE A 80 13.41 6.11 11.34
N LYS A 81 13.25 5.14 12.24
CA LYS A 81 14.03 5.07 13.48
C LYS A 81 15.52 4.85 13.21
N ASP A 82 15.87 3.94 12.32
CA ASP A 82 17.25 3.59 12.02
C ASP A 82 17.99 4.72 11.26
N GLU A 83 17.29 5.46 10.40
CA GLU A 83 17.81 6.66 9.74
C GLU A 83 17.80 7.92 10.63
N ASN A 84 17.35 7.82 11.91
CA ASN A 84 17.21 8.94 12.84
C ASN A 84 16.37 10.09 12.26
N ILE A 85 15.29 9.76 11.54
CA ILE A 85 14.40 10.74 10.93
C ILE A 85 13.35 11.19 11.97
N GLU A 86 13.24 12.49 12.16
CA GLU A 86 12.21 13.08 13.01
C GLU A 86 11.08 13.70 12.19
N ALA A 87 9.84 13.34 12.51
CA ALA A 87 8.62 13.93 11.96
C ALA A 87 8.65 14.15 10.43
N PRO A 88 8.85 13.11 9.60
CA PRO A 88 9.01 13.25 8.16
C PRO A 88 7.78 13.84 7.46
N ILE A 89 7.97 14.39 6.24
CA ILE A 89 6.90 14.52 5.27
C ILE A 89 6.74 13.18 4.56
N LEU A 90 5.53 12.65 4.52
CA LEU A 90 5.20 11.41 3.82
C LEU A 90 4.47 11.71 2.52
N ILE A 91 4.96 11.18 1.40
CA ILE A 91 4.30 11.25 0.09
C ILE A 91 4.02 9.82 -0.36
N GLY A 92 2.75 9.43 -0.38
CA GLY A 92 2.34 8.07 -0.69
C GLY A 92 1.38 7.99 -1.87
N HIS A 93 1.79 7.26 -2.92
CA HIS A 93 0.91 6.94 -4.04
C HIS A 93 0.16 5.62 -3.79
N SER A 94 -1.16 5.62 -3.97
CA SER A 94 -2.01 4.43 -3.89
C SER A 94 -1.72 3.54 -2.67
N PHE A 95 -0.96 2.44 -2.80
CA PHE A 95 -0.53 1.58 -1.70
C PHE A 95 0.35 2.31 -0.69
N GLY A 96 1.30 3.13 -1.14
CA GLY A 96 2.11 3.99 -0.27
C GLY A 96 1.27 4.94 0.57
N GLY A 97 0.11 5.38 0.04
CA GLY A 97 -0.85 6.16 0.80
C GLY A 97 -1.47 5.39 1.97
N ARG A 98 -1.73 4.09 1.85
CA ARG A 98 -2.19 3.25 2.97
C ARG A 98 -1.18 3.21 4.11
N VAL A 99 0.08 3.01 3.77
CA VAL A 99 1.19 2.98 4.75
C VAL A 99 1.35 4.35 5.40
N SER A 100 1.28 5.44 4.62
CA SER A 100 1.31 6.82 5.14
C SER A 100 0.20 7.11 6.13
N ILE A 101 -1.04 6.71 5.81
CA ILE A 101 -2.21 6.88 6.69
C ILE A 101 -2.00 6.16 8.02
N LEU A 102 -1.61 4.89 7.99
CA LEU A 102 -1.44 4.11 9.21
C LEU A 102 -0.26 4.63 10.03
N TYR A 103 0.87 4.97 9.39
CA TYR A 103 2.01 5.56 10.06
C TYR A 103 1.63 6.87 10.78
N ALA A 104 1.02 7.82 10.06
CA ALA A 104 0.68 9.14 10.61
C ALA A 104 -0.41 9.10 11.70
N SER A 105 -1.20 8.01 11.76
CA SER A 105 -2.21 7.84 12.81
C SER A 105 -1.65 7.55 14.19
N ARG A 106 -0.36 7.20 14.29
CA ARG A 106 0.29 6.79 15.55
C ARG A 106 1.71 7.31 15.74
N ASN A 107 2.29 7.96 14.73
CA ASN A 107 3.64 8.50 14.81
C ASN A 107 3.64 10.00 14.48
N LYS A 108 4.60 10.72 15.09
CA LYS A 108 4.83 12.13 14.78
C LYS A 108 5.18 12.29 13.29
N THR A 109 4.40 13.09 12.61
CA THR A 109 4.52 13.32 11.16
C THR A 109 4.32 14.82 10.90
N HIS A 110 5.15 15.42 10.06
CA HIS A 110 5.04 16.85 9.74
C HIS A 110 3.86 17.10 8.81
N LYS A 111 3.76 16.33 7.73
CA LYS A 111 2.71 16.44 6.72
C LYS A 111 2.54 15.12 5.97
N VAL A 112 1.33 14.85 5.50
CA VAL A 112 1.06 13.70 4.60
C VAL A 112 0.52 14.23 3.28
N ILE A 113 1.08 13.74 2.17
CA ILE A 113 0.59 14.00 0.81
C ILE A 113 0.16 12.65 0.22
N LEU A 114 -1.12 12.55 -0.08
CA LEU A 114 -1.76 11.35 -0.59
C LEU A 114 -2.07 11.54 -2.08
N VAL A 115 -1.39 10.75 -2.92
CA VAL A 115 -1.57 10.78 -4.38
C VAL A 115 -2.38 9.55 -4.78
N ASP A 116 -3.60 9.74 -5.29
CA ASP A 116 -4.54 8.67 -5.65
C ASP A 116 -4.62 7.56 -4.59
N ALA A 117 -4.55 7.96 -3.33
CA ALA A 117 -4.36 7.05 -2.22
C ALA A 117 -5.59 6.15 -1.99
N ALA A 118 -5.34 4.88 -1.84
CA ALA A 118 -6.30 3.90 -1.34
C ALA A 118 -6.24 3.84 0.20
N GLY A 119 -7.27 3.36 0.86
CA GLY A 119 -7.23 3.19 2.33
C GLY A 119 -8.61 2.99 2.93
N ILE A 120 -9.63 3.55 2.30
CA ILE A 120 -11.01 3.41 2.73
C ILE A 120 -11.69 2.33 1.88
N LYS A 121 -12.24 1.35 2.56
CA LYS A 121 -12.96 0.27 1.88
C LYS A 121 -14.33 0.79 1.40
N PRO A 122 -14.62 0.76 0.10
CA PRO A 122 -15.91 1.19 -0.38
C PRO A 122 -17.02 0.26 0.12
N LYS A 123 -18.18 0.83 0.48
CA LYS A 123 -19.37 0.04 0.77
C LYS A 123 -19.76 -0.75 -0.48
N ARG A 124 -19.83 -2.07 -0.36
CA ARG A 124 -20.21 -2.96 -1.47
C ARG A 124 -21.67 -3.37 -1.35
N PRO A 125 -22.43 -3.45 -2.46
CA PRO A 125 -23.80 -3.94 -2.44
C PRO A 125 -23.86 -5.42 -2.04
N LEU A 126 -25.00 -5.87 -1.51
CA LEU A 126 -25.21 -7.26 -1.09
C LEU A 126 -24.89 -8.28 -2.19
N LYS A 127 -25.21 -7.96 -3.44
CA LYS A 127 -24.89 -8.77 -4.64
C LYS A 127 -23.40 -9.08 -4.75
N TYR A 128 -22.53 -8.15 -4.36
CA TYR A 128 -21.06 -8.37 -4.34
C TYR A 128 -20.70 -9.45 -3.32
N TYR A 129 -21.25 -9.37 -2.10
CA TYR A 129 -20.96 -10.37 -1.06
C TYR A 129 -21.50 -11.75 -1.44
N LEU A 130 -22.68 -11.83 -2.03
CA LEU A 130 -23.25 -13.09 -2.55
C LEU A 130 -22.29 -13.70 -3.59
N LYS A 131 -21.78 -12.93 -4.54
CA LYS A 131 -20.80 -13.39 -5.55
C LYS A 131 -19.50 -13.88 -4.91
N VAL A 132 -19.00 -13.18 -3.89
CA VAL A 132 -17.75 -13.58 -3.20
C VAL A 132 -17.97 -14.87 -2.38
N TYR A 133 -19.07 -14.98 -1.65
CA TYR A 133 -19.34 -16.18 -0.84
C TYR A 133 -19.70 -17.39 -1.69
N SER A 134 -20.47 -17.23 -2.77
CA SER A 134 -20.73 -18.32 -3.71
C SER A 134 -19.43 -18.83 -4.37
N PHE A 135 -18.51 -17.92 -4.73
CA PHE A 135 -17.21 -18.34 -5.25
C PHE A 135 -16.35 -19.07 -4.20
N LYS A 136 -16.37 -18.61 -2.94
CA LYS A 136 -15.67 -19.30 -1.84
C LYS A 136 -16.21 -20.72 -1.62
N LEU A 137 -17.53 -20.87 -1.65
CA LEU A 137 -18.19 -22.17 -1.54
C LEU A 137 -17.83 -23.06 -2.74
N TRP A 138 -17.99 -22.55 -3.96
CA TRP A 138 -17.64 -23.25 -5.18
C TRP A 138 -16.19 -23.74 -5.19
N LYS A 139 -15.24 -22.90 -4.74
CA LYS A 139 -13.83 -23.26 -4.59
C LYS A 139 -13.61 -24.44 -3.63
N LYS A 140 -14.45 -24.61 -2.58
CA LYS A 140 -14.36 -25.72 -1.64
C LYS A 140 -14.97 -27.01 -2.20
N VAL A 141 -16.07 -26.89 -2.94
CA VAL A 141 -16.84 -28.04 -3.46
C VAL A 141 -16.24 -28.59 -4.75
N LEU A 142 -15.73 -27.72 -5.64
CA LEU A 142 -15.25 -28.11 -6.97
C LEU A 142 -14.18 -29.23 -6.94
N PRO A 143 -13.16 -29.21 -6.05
CA PRO A 143 -12.17 -30.28 -5.97
C PRO A 143 -12.76 -31.67 -5.63
N LEU A 144 -13.92 -31.70 -4.93
CA LEU A 144 -14.61 -32.93 -4.57
C LEU A 144 -15.38 -33.52 -5.77
N VAL A 145 -15.81 -32.66 -6.72
CA VAL A 145 -16.62 -33.08 -7.88
C VAL A 145 -15.74 -33.46 -9.08
N ILE A 146 -14.73 -32.68 -9.42
CA ILE A 146 -13.92 -32.87 -10.65
C ILE A 146 -12.45 -33.24 -10.36
N GLY A 147 -12.10 -33.50 -9.09
CA GLY A 147 -10.73 -33.79 -8.68
C GLY A 147 -9.86 -32.52 -8.53
N LYS A 148 -8.83 -32.58 -7.66
CA LYS A 148 -7.99 -31.45 -7.28
C LYS A 148 -7.34 -30.73 -8.46
N LYS A 149 -6.66 -31.50 -9.34
CA LYS A 149 -5.89 -30.95 -10.48
C LYS A 149 -6.75 -30.17 -11.47
N GLN A 150 -7.95 -30.71 -11.81
CA GLN A 150 -8.88 -30.06 -12.72
C GLN A 150 -9.55 -28.84 -12.09
N ALA A 151 -9.87 -28.95 -10.80
CA ALA A 151 -10.44 -27.84 -10.02
C ALA A 151 -9.48 -26.66 -9.91
N GLU A 152 -8.21 -26.89 -9.62
CA GLU A 152 -7.18 -25.84 -9.57
C GLU A 152 -7.08 -25.07 -10.91
N LYS A 153 -7.01 -25.80 -12.03
CA LYS A 153 -6.97 -25.19 -13.36
C LYS A 153 -8.23 -24.36 -13.64
N THR A 154 -9.40 -24.85 -13.28
CA THR A 154 -10.67 -24.16 -13.49
C THR A 154 -10.79 -22.91 -12.60
N ILE A 155 -10.40 -23.01 -11.32
CA ILE A 155 -10.37 -21.88 -10.39
C ILE A 155 -9.39 -20.81 -10.86
N GLU A 156 -8.20 -21.20 -11.32
CA GLU A 156 -7.19 -20.24 -11.80
C GLU A 156 -7.65 -19.54 -13.08
N ASN A 157 -8.28 -20.24 -14.02
CA ASN A 157 -8.89 -19.63 -15.21
C ASN A 157 -9.98 -18.62 -14.85
N TYR A 158 -10.81 -18.93 -13.85
CA TYR A 158 -11.83 -17.99 -13.37
C TYR A 158 -11.19 -16.75 -12.71
N ARG A 159 -10.15 -16.92 -11.91
CA ARG A 159 -9.39 -15.82 -11.28
C ARG A 159 -8.79 -14.91 -12.35
N ARG A 160 -8.14 -15.48 -13.37
CA ARG A 160 -7.55 -14.72 -14.49
C ARG A 160 -8.58 -13.88 -15.23
N LYS A 161 -9.78 -14.40 -15.44
CA LYS A 161 -10.88 -13.66 -16.11
C LYS A 161 -11.51 -12.57 -15.23
N SER A 162 -11.50 -12.76 -13.91
CA SER A 162 -12.20 -11.89 -12.95
C SER A 162 -11.28 -10.96 -12.17
N GLY A 163 -9.96 -11.18 -12.20
CA GLY A 163 -8.96 -10.39 -11.49
C GLY A 163 -8.52 -9.16 -12.28
N SER A 164 -8.02 -8.15 -11.55
CA SER A 164 -7.32 -7.01 -12.18
C SER A 164 -6.02 -7.47 -12.85
N ALA A 165 -5.47 -6.65 -13.75
CA ALA A 165 -4.17 -6.90 -14.38
C ALA A 165 -3.08 -7.14 -13.32
N ASP A 166 -3.03 -6.28 -12.29
CA ASP A 166 -2.08 -6.39 -11.17
C ASP A 166 -2.20 -7.71 -10.41
N TYR A 167 -3.45 -8.13 -10.10
CA TYR A 167 -3.70 -9.41 -9.43
C TYR A 167 -3.25 -10.60 -10.28
N ASN A 168 -3.46 -10.53 -11.59
CA ASN A 168 -3.10 -11.60 -12.51
C ASN A 168 -1.60 -11.73 -12.75
N ALA A 169 -0.86 -10.63 -12.65
CA ALA A 169 0.60 -10.62 -12.75
C ALA A 169 1.30 -11.23 -11.52
N LEU A 170 0.59 -11.34 -10.38
CA LEU A 170 1.17 -11.83 -9.13
C LEU A 170 1.10 -13.35 -9.01
N THR A 171 2.14 -13.91 -8.40
CA THR A 171 2.24 -15.33 -8.03
C THR A 171 2.62 -15.47 -6.55
N GLY A 172 2.46 -16.68 -6.01
CA GLY A 172 2.94 -17.02 -4.68
C GLY A 172 2.40 -16.10 -3.57
N ILE A 173 3.31 -15.73 -2.65
CA ILE A 173 2.97 -14.97 -1.44
C ILE A 173 2.47 -13.56 -1.75
N MET A 174 3.00 -12.89 -2.79
CA MET A 174 2.63 -11.52 -3.15
C MET A 174 1.15 -11.38 -3.54
N ARG A 175 0.56 -12.43 -4.15
CA ARG A 175 -0.89 -12.46 -4.42
C ARG A 175 -1.71 -12.48 -3.12
N ASN A 176 -1.28 -13.22 -2.11
CA ASN A 176 -1.95 -13.28 -0.82
C ASN A 176 -1.81 -11.96 -0.05
N ILE A 177 -0.64 -11.33 -0.12
CA ILE A 177 -0.36 -10.00 0.43
C ILE A 177 -1.29 -8.97 -0.20
N MET A 178 -1.39 -8.92 -1.54
CA MET A 178 -2.31 -8.01 -2.23
C MET A 178 -3.75 -8.18 -1.74
N VAL A 179 -4.24 -9.43 -1.65
CA VAL A 179 -5.60 -9.71 -1.16
C VAL A 179 -5.79 -9.22 0.28
N LYS A 180 -4.80 -9.38 1.17
CA LYS A 180 -4.83 -8.87 2.54
C LYS A 180 -4.91 -7.34 2.52
N VAL A 181 -3.95 -6.68 1.88
CA VAL A 181 -3.81 -5.21 1.82
C VAL A 181 -5.06 -4.51 1.26
N VAL A 182 -5.62 -4.98 0.13
CA VAL A 182 -6.79 -4.32 -0.48
C VAL A 182 -8.08 -4.52 0.32
N ASN A 183 -8.11 -5.49 1.25
CA ASN A 183 -9.26 -5.74 2.11
C ASN A 183 -9.17 -5.06 3.48
N GLU A 184 -8.05 -4.47 3.84
CA GLU A 184 -7.91 -3.69 5.06
C GLU A 184 -8.61 -2.33 4.92
N ASP A 185 -9.31 -1.91 5.98
CA ASP A 185 -10.04 -0.64 6.04
C ASP A 185 -9.41 0.25 7.11
N LEU A 186 -8.83 1.35 6.66
CA LEU A 186 -8.14 2.31 7.53
C LEU A 186 -9.06 3.42 8.05
N LYS A 187 -10.36 3.36 7.77
CA LYS A 187 -11.31 4.40 8.18
C LYS A 187 -11.24 4.72 9.67
N ALA A 188 -11.06 3.69 10.52
CA ALA A 188 -11.03 3.84 11.98
C ALA A 188 -9.80 4.61 12.50
N VAL A 189 -8.72 4.66 11.74
CA VAL A 189 -7.49 5.35 12.16
C VAL A 189 -7.38 6.78 11.63
N LEU A 190 -8.18 7.18 10.65
CA LEU A 190 -8.16 8.52 10.07
C LEU A 190 -8.32 9.65 11.10
N PRO A 191 -9.25 9.57 12.09
CA PRO A 191 -9.41 10.62 13.10
C PRO A 191 -8.20 10.79 14.03
N LYS A 192 -7.27 9.83 14.04
CA LYS A 192 -6.06 9.88 14.87
C LYS A 192 -4.92 10.68 14.23
N ILE A 193 -5.01 11.01 12.93
CA ILE A 193 -3.99 11.79 12.23
C ILE A 193 -4.08 13.24 12.68
N GLN A 194 -2.97 13.75 13.24
CA GLN A 194 -2.90 15.10 13.83
C GLN A 194 -2.15 16.11 12.94
N CYS A 195 -1.49 15.64 11.88
CA CYS A 195 -0.77 16.51 10.95
C CYS A 195 -1.64 16.94 9.77
N PRO A 196 -1.26 18.02 9.05
CA PRO A 196 -1.90 18.40 7.79
C PRO A 196 -1.84 17.28 6.75
N VAL A 197 -2.95 17.03 6.05
CA VAL A 197 -3.05 16.05 4.98
C VAL A 197 -3.49 16.72 3.70
N LEU A 198 -2.68 16.58 2.64
CA LEU A 198 -3.01 17.03 1.29
C LEU A 198 -3.42 15.84 0.43
N PHE A 199 -4.55 15.95 -0.25
CA PHE A 199 -5.00 14.97 -1.24
C PHE A 199 -4.76 15.49 -2.65
N TYR A 200 -4.13 14.67 -3.48
CA TYR A 200 -3.99 14.89 -4.90
C TYR A 200 -4.48 13.65 -5.64
N GLY A 201 -5.41 13.81 -6.59
CA GLY A 201 -5.95 12.71 -7.37
C GLY A 201 -7.26 13.06 -8.06
N GLU A 202 -7.80 12.11 -8.83
CA GLU A 202 -9.11 12.28 -9.43
C GLU A 202 -10.18 12.54 -8.36
N LYS A 203 -11.07 13.49 -8.63
CA LYS A 203 -12.30 13.69 -7.85
C LYS A 203 -13.21 12.48 -8.02
N THR A 204 -12.83 11.33 -7.43
CA THR A 204 -13.85 10.34 -7.12
C THR A 204 -14.75 11.02 -6.09
N THR A 205 -15.99 11.30 -6.46
CA THR A 205 -17.02 11.79 -5.54
C THR A 205 -16.90 10.96 -4.26
N PRO A 206 -16.57 11.57 -3.10
CA PRO A 206 -16.54 10.80 -1.86
C PRO A 206 -17.91 10.13 -1.73
N PRO A 207 -17.98 8.88 -1.27
CA PRO A 207 -19.27 8.24 -1.05
C PRO A 207 -20.13 9.17 -0.20
N PRO A 208 -21.44 9.36 -0.50
CA PRO A 208 -22.28 10.44 0.03
C PRO A 208 -22.41 10.50 1.56
N HIS A 209 -21.68 9.70 2.29
CA HIS A 209 -21.68 9.62 3.76
C HIS A 209 -20.27 9.76 4.38
N TYR A 210 -19.27 10.21 3.61
CA TYR A 210 -17.94 10.45 4.15
C TYR A 210 -17.73 11.95 4.36
N GLU A 211 -17.94 12.41 5.60
CA GLU A 211 -17.47 13.72 6.03
C GLU A 211 -15.98 13.62 6.36
N MET A 212 -15.15 14.35 5.62
CA MET A 212 -13.74 14.51 5.97
C MET A 212 -13.63 15.17 7.33
N PRO A 213 -12.72 14.71 8.21
CA PRO A 213 -12.43 15.39 9.47
C PRO A 213 -12.15 16.87 9.23
N ALA A 214 -12.55 17.75 10.15
CA ALA A 214 -12.38 19.20 10.00
C ALA A 214 -10.91 19.61 9.76
N SER A 215 -9.95 18.86 10.31
CA SER A 215 -8.50 19.02 10.10
C SER A 215 -8.04 18.76 8.65
N TRP A 216 -8.89 18.23 7.78
CA TRP A 216 -8.59 17.86 6.40
C TRP A 216 -9.29 18.75 5.37
N ARG A 217 -9.99 19.81 5.81
CA ARG A 217 -10.82 20.68 4.94
C ARG A 217 -10.15 21.98 4.48
N ASN A 218 -8.86 22.17 4.71
CA ASN A 218 -8.12 23.36 4.26
C ASN A 218 -7.12 23.03 3.18
#